data_893c87512a3c15670aee80724f528ac6
#
_entry.id   893c87512a3c15670aee80724f528ac6
#
_cell.length_a   1.000
_cell.length_b   1.000
_cell.length_c   1.000
_cell.angle_alpha   90.00
_cell.angle_beta   90.00
_cell.angle_gamma   90.00
#
_symmetry.space_group_name_H-M   'P 1'
#
loop_
_entity.id
_entity.type
_entity.pdbx_description
1 polymer ?
#
loop_
_entity_poly.entity_id
_entity_poly.type
_entity_poly.pdbx_seq_one_letter_code
_entity_poly.pdbx_strand_id
1 'polypeptide(L)'
;MGKGFLTYATAVILQAVANGYLYGFDIIDITGMPGGTVYPALRRLEELRYLTSKWEKPSIAQSEPRPPRKYYELTRAGREALAEAVKRYRLLEQTQLNKKGDPKPSRA
;
A
#
# COMPACT_ATOMS: atom_id res chain seq x y z
N MET A 1 0.31 -24.77 0.23
CA MET A 1 0.28 -24.66 -0.43
C MET A 1 0.56 -23.71 -0.95
N GLY A 2 0.55 -23.72 -1.42
CA GLY A 2 1.04 -22.77 -2.12
C GLY A 2 0.71 -21.48 -1.86
N LYS A 3 1.53 -20.69 -2.07
CA LYS A 3 1.25 -19.38 -2.05
C LYS A 3 0.58 -19.03 -3.28
N GLY A 4 -0.59 -18.59 -3.28
CA GLY A 4 -1.22 -18.00 -4.42
C GLY A 4 -0.47 -16.74 -4.81
N PHE A 5 -0.59 -16.37 -6.06
CA PHE A 5 -0.05 -15.09 -6.49
C PHE A 5 -0.98 -13.97 -6.04
N LEU A 6 -0.40 -12.82 -5.75
CA LEU A 6 -1.21 -11.63 -5.48
C LEU A 6 -1.92 -11.22 -6.77
N THR A 7 -3.19 -10.81 -6.63
CA THR A 7 -3.88 -10.22 -7.77
C THR A 7 -3.22 -8.89 -8.10
N TYR A 8 -3.46 -8.40 -9.30
CA TYR A 8 -2.90 -7.13 -9.71
C TYR A 8 -3.32 -6.00 -8.74
N ALA A 9 -4.60 -5.96 -8.39
CA ALA A 9 -5.10 -4.92 -7.49
C ALA A 9 -4.39 -4.97 -6.13
N THR A 10 -4.26 -6.18 -5.56
CA THR A 10 -3.60 -6.33 -4.28
C THR A 10 -2.12 -5.96 -4.37
N ALA A 11 -1.47 -6.33 -5.48
CA ALA A 11 -0.08 -5.99 -5.69
C ALA A 11 0.12 -4.48 -5.81
N VAL A 12 -0.80 -3.80 -6.49
CA VAL A 12 -0.74 -2.33 -6.61
C VAL A 12 -0.84 -1.69 -5.23
N ILE A 13 -1.72 -2.22 -4.38
CA ILE A 13 -1.87 -1.68 -3.03
C ILE A 13 -0.60 -1.91 -2.20
N LEU A 14 -0.02 -3.10 -2.31
CA LEU A 14 1.22 -3.39 -1.61
C LEU A 14 2.33 -2.45 -2.07
N GLN A 15 2.39 -2.20 -3.37
CA GLN A 15 3.39 -1.28 -3.90
C GLN A 15 3.15 0.16 -3.44
N ALA A 16 1.89 0.57 -3.31
CA ALA A 16 1.59 1.88 -2.81
C ALA A 16 2.19 2.07 -1.41
N VAL A 17 2.04 1.06 -0.55
CA VAL A 17 2.63 1.13 0.78
C VAL A 17 4.16 1.20 0.68
N ALA A 18 4.76 0.42 -0.21
CA ALA A 18 6.21 0.44 -0.40
C ALA A 18 6.68 1.81 -0.87
N ASN A 19 5.83 2.52 -1.60
CA ASN A 19 6.17 3.85 -2.13
C ASN A 19 5.85 4.98 -1.17
N GLY A 20 5.43 4.67 0.05
CA GLY A 20 5.24 5.68 1.08
C GLY A 20 3.79 6.12 1.30
N TYR A 21 2.83 5.49 0.64
CA TYR A 21 1.41 5.76 0.88
C TYR A 21 0.97 4.80 1.98
N LEU A 22 0.98 5.27 3.23
CA LEU A 22 1.00 4.39 4.38
C LEU A 22 -0.35 4.18 5.06
N TYR A 23 -1.37 4.91 4.69
CA TYR A 23 -2.69 4.70 5.30
C TYR A 23 -3.77 4.67 4.21
N GLY A 24 -4.92 4.07 4.58
CA GLY A 24 -5.93 3.70 3.60
C GLY A 24 -6.40 4.84 2.71
N PHE A 25 -6.63 6.00 3.29
CA PHE A 25 -7.10 7.15 2.55
C PHE A 25 -6.12 7.57 1.47
N ASP A 26 -4.83 7.56 1.81
CA ASP A 26 -3.76 7.92 0.89
C ASP A 26 -3.66 6.89 -0.24
N ILE A 27 -3.84 5.62 0.11
CA ILE A 27 -3.80 4.54 -0.87
C ILE A 27 -4.98 4.65 -1.83
N ILE A 28 -6.17 4.95 -1.31
CA ILE A 28 -7.35 5.17 -2.14
C ILE A 28 -7.08 6.30 -3.13
N ASP A 29 -6.50 7.37 -2.64
CA ASP A 29 -6.23 8.55 -3.46
C ASP A 29 -5.25 8.25 -4.59
N ILE A 30 -4.14 7.58 -4.28
CA ILE A 30 -3.11 7.35 -5.30
C ILE A 30 -3.49 6.23 -6.27
N THR A 31 -4.25 5.24 -5.82
CA THR A 31 -4.61 4.12 -6.68
C THR A 31 -5.89 4.36 -7.46
N GLY A 32 -6.74 5.25 -6.99
CA GLY A 32 -8.06 5.43 -7.59
C GLY A 32 -9.03 4.31 -7.27
N MET A 33 -8.65 3.37 -6.42
CA MET A 33 -9.51 2.25 -6.07
C MET A 33 -10.44 2.66 -4.93
N PRO A 34 -11.69 2.17 -4.93
CA PRO A 34 -12.61 2.51 -3.84
C PRO A 34 -12.22 1.81 -2.54
N GLY A 35 -12.71 2.37 -1.42
CA GLY A 35 -12.46 1.81 -0.11
C GLY A 35 -12.90 0.36 0.01
N GLY A 36 -13.98 -0.01 -0.66
CA GLY A 36 -14.46 -1.39 -0.66
C GLY A 36 -13.47 -2.38 -1.28
N THR A 37 -12.51 -1.89 -2.03
CA THR A 37 -11.43 -2.72 -2.57
C THR A 37 -10.18 -2.60 -1.71
N VAL A 38 -9.84 -1.38 -1.29
CA VAL A 38 -8.58 -1.12 -0.61
C VAL A 38 -8.55 -1.74 0.80
N TYR A 39 -9.60 -1.53 1.60
CA TYR A 39 -9.56 -1.99 2.98
C TYR A 39 -9.58 -3.52 3.11
N PRO A 40 -10.40 -4.26 2.34
CA PRO A 40 -10.28 -5.72 2.39
C PRO A 40 -8.92 -6.24 1.93
N ALA A 41 -8.32 -5.57 0.93
CA ALA A 41 -7.00 -5.97 0.48
C ALA A 41 -5.94 -5.73 1.54
N LEU A 42 -6.01 -4.59 2.24
CA LEU A 42 -5.08 -4.32 3.32
C LEU A 42 -5.21 -5.34 4.44
N ARG A 43 -6.45 -5.72 4.77
CA ARG A 43 -6.69 -6.74 5.79
C ARG A 43 -6.07 -8.07 5.37
N ARG A 44 -6.28 -8.46 4.13
CA ARG A 44 -5.74 -9.73 3.63
C ARG A 44 -4.22 -9.71 3.64
N LEU A 45 -3.62 -8.60 3.23
CA LEU A 45 -2.16 -8.47 3.23
C LEU A 45 -1.60 -8.56 4.65
N GLU A 46 -2.33 -8.02 5.60
CA GLU A 46 -1.94 -8.11 7.00
C GLU A 46 -2.06 -9.56 7.50
N GLU A 47 -3.13 -10.26 7.10
CA GLU A 47 -3.31 -11.67 7.45
C GLU A 47 -2.21 -12.55 6.86
N LEU A 48 -1.75 -12.21 5.67
CA LEU A 48 -0.65 -12.91 5.02
C LEU A 48 0.71 -12.53 5.61
N ARG A 49 0.72 -11.57 6.52
CA ARG A 49 1.93 -11.05 7.16
C ARG A 49 2.86 -10.36 6.18
N TYR A 50 2.31 -9.82 5.12
CA TYR A 50 3.05 -8.97 4.20
C TYR A 50 3.06 -7.53 4.67
N LEU A 51 2.08 -7.16 5.51
CA LEU A 51 1.99 -5.85 6.14
C LEU A 51 1.82 -6.01 7.64
N THR A 52 2.35 -5.05 8.38
CA THR A 52 1.97 -4.82 9.77
C THR A 52 1.33 -3.45 9.85
N SER A 53 0.62 -3.18 10.93
CA SER A 53 -0.06 -1.91 11.08
C SER A 53 0.09 -1.36 12.48
N LYS A 54 -0.04 -0.05 12.59
CA LYS A 54 -0.04 0.67 13.85
C LYS A 54 -1.05 1.79 13.76
N TRP A 55 -1.73 2.03 14.85
CA TRP A 55 -2.60 3.19 14.95
C TRP A 55 -1.78 4.43 15.28
N GLU A 56 -2.20 5.55 14.74
CA GLU A 56 -1.63 6.85 15.06
C GLU A 56 -1.81 7.12 16.55
N LYS A 57 -0.82 7.77 17.15
CA LYS A 57 -0.91 8.09 18.57
C LYS A 57 -2.04 9.08 18.80
N PRO A 58 -2.80 8.92 19.89
CA PRO A 58 -3.89 9.84 20.18
C PRO A 58 -3.45 11.30 20.29
N SER A 59 -2.24 11.55 20.79
CA SER A 59 -1.74 12.91 20.92
C SER A 59 -1.60 13.59 19.57
N ILE A 60 -1.27 12.84 18.52
CA ILE A 60 -1.17 13.39 17.17
C ILE A 60 -2.55 13.61 16.59
N ALA A 61 -3.44 12.62 16.77
CA ALA A 61 -4.79 12.73 16.24
C ALA A 61 -5.54 13.90 16.86
N GLN A 62 -5.29 14.20 18.14
CA GLN A 62 -5.98 15.28 18.82
C GLN A 62 -5.56 16.67 18.32
N SER A 63 -4.39 16.78 17.72
CA SER A 63 -3.94 18.06 17.21
C SER A 63 -4.63 18.41 15.89
N GLU A 64 -5.34 17.46 15.28
CA GLU A 64 -6.07 17.67 14.04
C GLU A 64 -7.49 17.15 14.18
N PRO A 65 -8.46 17.83 13.60
CA PRO A 65 -9.86 17.42 13.73
C PRO A 65 -10.19 16.25 12.81
N ARG A 66 -9.61 15.10 13.08
CA ARG A 66 -9.86 13.90 12.28
C ARG A 66 -9.63 12.66 13.14
N PRO A 67 -10.23 11.53 12.75
CA PRO A 67 -9.99 10.28 13.47
C PRO A 67 -8.54 9.84 13.37
N PRO A 68 -8.05 9.05 14.32
CA PRO A 68 -6.71 8.47 14.20
C PRO A 68 -6.58 7.62 12.95
N ARG A 69 -5.40 7.62 12.38
CA ARG A 69 -5.10 6.84 11.18
C ARG A 69 -4.40 5.55 11.55
N LYS A 70 -4.67 4.52 10.76
CA LYS A 70 -3.95 3.26 10.86
C LYS A 70 -2.91 3.25 9.77
N TYR A 71 -1.65 3.12 10.15
CA TYR A 71 -0.53 3.12 9.22
C TYR A 71 -0.04 1.71 8.99
N TYR A 72 0.38 1.44 7.78
CA TYR A 72 0.84 0.13 7.36
C TYR A 72 2.31 0.18 6.99
N GLU A 73 2.98 -0.95 7.15
CA GLU A 73 4.39 -1.06 6.87
C GLU A 73 4.68 -2.42 6.28
N LEU A 74 5.55 -2.49 5.26
CA LEU A 74 5.90 -3.76 4.68
C LEU A 74 6.78 -4.57 5.63
N THR A 75 6.48 -5.85 5.72
CA THR A 75 7.39 -6.79 6.36
C THR A 75 8.44 -7.24 5.34
N ARG A 76 9.42 -7.99 5.81
CA ARG A 76 10.37 -8.61 4.90
C ARG A 76 9.67 -9.50 3.88
N ALA A 77 8.72 -10.32 4.36
CA ALA A 77 7.94 -11.18 3.48
C ALA A 77 7.13 -10.36 2.48
N GLY A 78 6.62 -9.20 2.92
CA GLY A 78 5.90 -8.31 2.02
C GLY A 78 6.78 -7.76 0.92
N ARG A 79 8.03 -7.41 1.25
CA ARG A 79 8.96 -6.94 0.22
C ARG A 79 9.26 -8.03 -0.79
N GLU A 80 9.42 -9.26 -0.33
CA GLU A 80 9.66 -10.39 -1.23
C GLU A 80 8.45 -10.65 -2.11
N ALA A 81 7.25 -10.59 -1.55
CA ALA A 81 6.03 -10.78 -2.32
C ALA A 81 5.88 -9.69 -3.37
N LEU A 82 6.21 -8.45 -3.02
CA LEU A 82 6.15 -7.36 -3.96
C LEU A 82 7.14 -7.55 -5.11
N ALA A 83 8.36 -8.00 -4.80
CA ALA A 83 9.35 -8.24 -5.83
C ALA A 83 8.87 -9.28 -6.84
N GLU A 84 8.20 -10.34 -6.36
CA GLU A 84 7.62 -11.32 -7.25
C GLU A 84 6.49 -10.75 -8.09
N ALA A 85 5.65 -9.90 -7.47
CA ALA A 85 4.56 -9.28 -8.20
C ALA A 85 5.07 -8.33 -9.28
N VAL A 86 6.14 -7.62 -9.03
CA VAL A 86 6.72 -6.72 -10.01
C VAL A 86 7.20 -7.49 -11.24
N LYS A 87 7.77 -8.67 -11.03
CA LYS A 87 8.18 -9.52 -12.15
C LYS A 87 6.99 -9.98 -12.98
N ARG A 88 5.87 -10.22 -12.32
CA ARG A 88 4.66 -10.71 -12.99
C ARG A 88 3.90 -9.59 -13.69
N TYR A 89 3.81 -8.44 -13.05
CA TYR A 89 3.00 -7.34 -13.55
C TYR A 89 3.89 -6.20 -14.00
N ARG A 90 4.08 -6.10 -15.29
CA ARG A 90 5.07 -5.17 -15.86
C ARG A 90 4.75 -3.72 -15.57
N LEU A 91 3.48 -3.38 -15.45
CA LEU A 91 3.13 -2.01 -15.14
C LEU A 91 3.60 -1.59 -13.74
N LEU A 92 3.69 -2.54 -12.82
CA LEU A 92 4.21 -2.22 -11.50
C LEU A 92 5.66 -1.81 -11.52
N GLU A 93 6.42 -2.37 -12.45
CA GLU A 93 7.83 -2.02 -12.58
C GLU A 93 7.99 -0.52 -12.86
N GLN A 94 7.13 0.03 -13.67
CA GLN A 94 7.19 1.46 -14.01
C GLN A 94 6.79 2.32 -12.82
N THR A 95 5.79 1.90 -12.05
CA THR A 95 5.32 2.71 -10.94
C THR A 95 6.20 2.61 -9.71
N GLN A 96 7.14 1.67 -9.66
CA GLN A 96 8.10 1.60 -8.57
C GLN A 96 8.92 2.87 -8.44
N LEU A 97 9.08 3.60 -9.52
CA LEU A 97 9.88 4.81 -9.51
C LEU A 97 9.13 6.04 -9.00
N ASN A 98 7.82 5.93 -8.82
CA ASN A 98 6.97 7.06 -8.44
C ASN A 98 6.65 7.02 -6.95
N LYS A 99 7.64 7.30 -6.13
CA LYS A 99 7.45 7.30 -4.69
C LYS A 99 6.76 8.58 -4.24
N LYS A 100 6.07 8.47 -3.11
CA LYS A 100 5.40 9.61 -2.54
C LYS A 100 6.41 10.71 -2.25
N GLY A 101 6.06 11.94 -2.62
CA GLY A 101 6.93 13.07 -2.44
C GLY A 101 7.86 13.36 -3.60
N ASP A 102 8.03 12.42 -4.53
CA ASP A 102 8.81 12.65 -5.71
C ASP A 102 8.02 13.49 -6.72
N PRO A 103 8.68 14.28 -7.54
CA PRO A 103 7.98 15.00 -8.59
C PRO A 103 7.29 14.00 -9.52
N LYS A 104 6.04 14.29 -9.85
CA LYS A 104 5.33 13.45 -10.80
C LYS A 104 5.86 13.70 -12.20
N PRO A 105 5.91 12.67 -13.04
CA PRO A 105 6.30 12.89 -14.42
C PRO A 105 5.35 13.87 -15.07
N SER A 106 5.92 14.69 -15.91
CA SER A 106 5.12 15.65 -16.64
C SER A 106 4.17 14.91 -17.57
N ARG A 107 2.94 15.35 -17.61
CA ARG A 107 2.01 14.83 -18.58
C ARG A 107 2.18 15.57 -19.85
N ALA A 108 2.43 14.85 -20.84
CA ALA A 108 2.56 15.46 -22.16
C ALA A 108 1.19 15.81 -22.69
#